data_4af09562e68210f7d434d4f3e686f03d
#
_entry.id   4af09562e68210f7d434d4f3e686f03d
#
_cell.length_a   1.000
_cell.length_b   1.000
_cell.length_c   1.000
_cell.angle_alpha   90.00
_cell.angle_beta   90.00
_cell.angle_gamma   90.00
#
_symmetry.space_group_name_H-M   'P 1'
#
loop_
_entity.id
_entity.type
_entity.pdbx_description
1 polymer ?
#
loop_
_entity_poly.entity_id
_entity_poly.type
_entity_poly.pdbx_seq_one_letter_code
_entity_poly.pdbx_strand_id
1 'polypeptide(L)'
;MTQGIPHPAAKEPPSRERGTLSRLLDHSCFFRKVGPAAGRYDFAEHGPLVEAEPPSGYEELDRYWIAAGLSLAVIAKNTRTNQAEYLLFEPVLSEFEYELLERLFDDLRDVLILDDHDLIADRRVVLSRKAQDLFAEYGLTLDDTSAFKIRYYLERNFLGWSRIDALMKDPRIED
;
A
#
# COMPACT_ATOMS: atom_id res chain seq x y z
N MET A 1 -37.77 -2.57 50.76
CA MET A 1 -36.43 -1.92 50.72
C MET A 1 -35.61 -2.67 49.69
N THR A 2 -35.63 -2.18 48.46
CA THR A 2 -34.95 -2.85 47.31
C THR A 2 -33.79 -1.95 46.92
N GLN A 3 -32.58 -2.36 47.21
CA GLN A 3 -31.37 -1.62 46.86
C GLN A 3 -31.05 -1.87 45.36
N GLY A 4 -31.01 -0.79 44.59
CA GLY A 4 -30.62 -0.78 43.20
C GLY A 4 -29.08 -0.92 43.07
N ILE A 5 -28.64 -1.85 42.23
CA ILE A 5 -27.24 -2.07 41.85
C ILE A 5 -26.85 -0.98 40.87
N PRO A 6 -25.76 -0.21 41.06
CA PRO A 6 -25.32 0.77 40.09
C PRO A 6 -24.64 0.08 38.89
N HIS A 7 -25.10 0.43 37.69
CA HIS A 7 -24.48 0.05 36.42
C HIS A 7 -23.09 0.74 36.32
N PRO A 8 -22.04 0.01 35.93
CA PRO A 8 -20.74 0.65 35.63
C PRO A 8 -20.86 1.45 34.32
N ALA A 9 -20.44 2.71 34.42
CA ALA A 9 -20.33 3.63 33.30
C ALA A 9 -19.46 3.04 32.19
N ALA A 10 -19.96 3.04 30.96
CA ALA A 10 -19.24 2.69 29.78
C ALA A 10 -18.01 3.64 29.65
N LYS A 11 -16.81 3.08 29.65
CA LYS A 11 -15.58 3.81 29.32
C LYS A 11 -15.66 4.24 27.84
N GLU A 12 -15.64 5.53 27.60
CA GLU A 12 -15.40 6.09 26.27
C GLU A 12 -14.08 5.54 25.71
N PRO A 13 -14.04 5.15 24.42
CA PRO A 13 -12.78 4.75 23.78
C PRO A 13 -11.82 5.94 23.77
N PRO A 14 -10.52 5.72 23.96
CA PRO A 14 -9.52 6.79 23.94
C PRO A 14 -9.58 7.52 22.59
N SER A 15 -9.69 8.84 22.66
CA SER A 15 -9.59 9.73 21.51
C SER A 15 -8.25 9.48 20.81
N ARG A 16 -8.32 8.92 19.58
CA ARG A 16 -7.13 8.70 18.73
C ARG A 16 -6.40 10.04 18.56
N GLU A 17 -5.20 10.10 19.05
CA GLU A 17 -4.32 11.26 18.87
C GLU A 17 -4.03 11.44 17.37
N ARG A 18 -4.60 12.50 16.79
CA ARG A 18 -4.31 12.96 15.42
C ARG A 18 -2.91 13.57 15.27
N GLY A 19 -2.01 13.25 16.22
CA GLY A 19 -0.75 13.97 16.40
C GLY A 19 0.43 13.50 15.55
N THR A 20 0.41 12.26 15.01
CA THR A 20 1.61 11.66 14.41
C THR A 20 1.92 12.24 13.02
N LEU A 21 0.92 12.37 12.16
CA LEU A 21 1.10 12.95 10.82
C LEU A 21 1.45 14.44 10.86
N SER A 22 0.94 15.19 11.86
CA SER A 22 1.27 16.61 12.03
C SER A 22 2.77 16.83 12.34
N ARG A 23 3.42 15.91 13.04
CA ARG A 23 4.87 15.99 13.32
C ARG A 23 5.73 15.64 12.13
N LEU A 24 5.26 14.73 11.25
CA LEU A 24 5.97 14.35 10.03
C LEU A 24 5.88 15.44 8.97
N LEU A 25 4.76 16.17 8.90
CA LEU A 25 4.56 17.27 7.95
C LEU A 25 5.50 18.45 8.21
N ASP A 26 5.92 18.68 9.45
CA ASP A 26 6.83 19.78 9.83
C ASP A 26 8.28 19.58 9.35
N HIS A 27 8.67 18.39 8.92
CA HIS A 27 10.05 18.06 8.51
C HIS A 27 10.24 17.96 7.00
N SER A 28 9.20 18.16 6.20
CA SER A 28 9.28 17.97 4.75
C SER A 28 9.23 19.28 3.97
N CYS A 29 10.40 19.84 3.68
CA CYS A 29 10.58 20.95 2.72
C CYS A 29 10.39 20.53 1.25
N PHE A 30 9.74 19.40 0.94
CA PHE A 30 9.70 18.84 -0.42
C PHE A 30 8.30 18.71 -1.03
N PHE A 31 7.28 19.37 -0.48
CA PHE A 31 5.96 19.33 -1.12
C PHE A 31 5.87 20.32 -2.28
N ARG A 32 6.19 19.85 -3.47
CA ARG A 32 5.83 20.51 -4.71
C ARG A 32 4.32 20.37 -4.88
N LYS A 33 3.58 21.48 -5.06
CA LYS A 33 2.17 21.46 -5.42
C LYS A 33 2.04 20.70 -6.75
N VAL A 34 1.66 19.44 -6.67
CA VAL A 34 1.25 18.64 -7.82
C VAL A 34 -0.27 18.54 -7.77
N GLY A 35 -0.90 18.83 -8.89
CA GLY A 35 -2.36 18.86 -9.05
C GLY A 35 -3.04 17.51 -8.77
N PRO A 36 -4.36 17.44 -8.92
CA PRO A 36 -5.13 16.28 -8.47
C PRO A 36 -4.75 15.02 -9.22
N ALA A 37 -4.53 13.98 -8.43
CA ALA A 37 -4.51 12.58 -8.80
C ALA A 37 -3.52 12.20 -9.91
N ALA A 38 -2.44 11.60 -9.52
CA ALA A 38 -1.64 10.79 -10.42
C ALA A 38 -2.55 9.97 -11.33
N GLY A 39 -2.39 10.10 -12.62
CA GLY A 39 -3.06 9.30 -13.63
C GLY A 39 -2.89 7.80 -13.36
N ARG A 40 -3.28 6.97 -14.30
CA ARG A 40 -2.96 5.56 -14.25
C ARG A 40 -1.44 5.40 -14.42
N TYR A 41 -0.82 4.57 -13.57
CA TYR A 41 0.58 4.21 -13.74
C TYR A 41 0.80 3.57 -15.12
N ASP A 42 1.77 4.07 -15.85
CA ASP A 42 2.24 3.54 -17.14
C ASP A 42 3.76 3.36 -17.06
N PHE A 43 4.20 2.11 -17.22
CA PHE A 43 5.62 1.77 -17.14
C PHE A 43 6.47 2.47 -18.19
N ALA A 44 5.95 2.70 -19.39
CA ALA A 44 6.68 3.37 -20.47
C ALA A 44 6.89 4.86 -20.20
N GLU A 45 5.98 5.49 -19.46
CA GLU A 45 6.03 6.91 -19.12
C GLU A 45 6.79 7.18 -17.83
N HIS A 46 6.57 6.36 -16.80
CA HIS A 46 7.05 6.63 -15.44
C HIS A 46 8.29 5.81 -15.06
N GLY A 47 8.64 4.79 -15.88
CA GLY A 47 9.74 3.87 -15.55
C GLY A 47 9.40 2.90 -14.40
N PRO A 48 10.35 2.08 -13.97
CA PRO A 48 10.13 1.12 -12.89
C PRO A 48 10.05 1.80 -11.52
N LEU A 49 9.10 1.36 -10.69
CA LEU A 49 9.02 1.75 -9.27
C LEU A 49 9.74 0.74 -8.35
N VAL A 50 10.31 -0.30 -8.94
CA VAL A 50 11.01 -1.37 -8.24
C VAL A 50 12.47 -1.36 -8.61
N GLU A 51 13.33 -1.30 -7.61
CA GLU A 51 14.76 -1.55 -7.72
C GLU A 51 15.03 -2.95 -7.18
N ALA A 52 15.66 -3.80 -7.98
CA ALA A 52 15.93 -5.17 -7.61
C ALA A 52 17.42 -5.47 -7.70
N GLU A 53 18.02 -5.57 -6.53
CA GLU A 53 19.38 -6.08 -6.36
C GLU A 53 19.32 -7.31 -5.46
N PRO A 54 19.65 -8.51 -5.98
CA PRO A 54 19.75 -9.69 -5.14
C PRO A 54 20.76 -9.47 -4.01
N PRO A 55 20.49 -10.01 -2.81
CA PRO A 55 21.42 -9.90 -1.69
C PRO A 55 22.81 -10.43 -2.03
N SER A 56 23.84 -9.93 -1.35
CA SER A 56 25.21 -10.45 -1.51
C SER A 56 25.26 -11.94 -1.19
N GLY A 57 25.95 -12.70 -2.02
CA GLY A 57 26.01 -14.17 -1.92
C GLY A 57 24.94 -14.90 -2.73
N TYR A 58 24.20 -14.19 -3.56
CA TYR A 58 23.31 -14.77 -4.54
C TYR A 58 23.80 -14.53 -5.96
N GLU A 59 23.64 -15.54 -6.81
CA GLU A 59 23.87 -15.50 -8.25
C GLU A 59 22.51 -15.45 -8.94
N GLU A 60 22.23 -14.41 -9.72
CA GLU A 60 20.99 -14.29 -10.46
C GLU A 60 20.96 -15.30 -11.59
N LEU A 61 19.88 -16.12 -11.66
CA LEU A 61 19.65 -17.10 -12.70
C LEU A 61 18.64 -16.61 -13.75
N ASP A 62 17.59 -15.92 -13.31
CA ASP A 62 16.54 -15.40 -14.17
C ASP A 62 15.85 -14.20 -13.53
N ARG A 63 15.26 -13.32 -14.35
CA ARG A 63 14.53 -12.12 -13.92
C ARG A 63 13.38 -11.84 -14.87
N TYR A 64 12.19 -11.57 -14.31
CA TYR A 64 11.03 -11.19 -15.10
C TYR A 64 10.02 -10.36 -14.32
N TRP A 65 9.27 -9.54 -15.04
CA TRP A 65 8.18 -8.76 -14.46
C TRP A 65 6.92 -9.60 -14.28
N ILE A 66 6.35 -9.60 -13.07
CA ILE A 66 5.01 -10.11 -12.81
C ILE A 66 3.99 -9.02 -13.21
N ALA A 67 4.25 -7.78 -12.75
CA ALA A 67 3.56 -6.59 -13.20
C ALA A 67 4.60 -5.54 -13.57
N ALA A 68 4.57 -5.07 -14.83
CA ALA A 68 5.57 -4.17 -15.38
C ALA A 68 5.81 -2.95 -14.49
N GLY A 69 7.05 -2.81 -14.01
CA GLY A 69 7.48 -1.72 -13.15
C GLY A 69 7.02 -1.77 -11.68
N LEU A 70 6.10 -2.68 -11.32
CA LEU A 70 5.46 -2.73 -10.00
C LEU A 70 5.81 -3.98 -9.19
N SER A 71 6.03 -5.13 -9.85
CA SER A 71 6.50 -6.33 -9.16
C SER A 71 7.40 -7.15 -10.07
N LEU A 72 8.55 -7.53 -9.54
CA LEU A 72 9.60 -8.23 -10.25
C LEU A 72 9.97 -9.50 -9.50
N ALA A 73 9.99 -10.62 -10.21
CA ALA A 73 10.53 -11.88 -9.71
C ALA A 73 11.97 -12.05 -10.16
N VAL A 74 12.81 -12.49 -9.24
CA VAL A 74 14.19 -12.88 -9.50
C VAL A 74 14.40 -14.30 -8.97
N ILE A 75 14.82 -15.20 -9.83
CA ILE A 75 15.30 -16.52 -9.43
C ILE A 75 16.78 -16.39 -9.17
N ALA A 76 17.20 -16.58 -7.95
CA ALA A 76 18.59 -16.46 -7.56
C ALA A 76 19.09 -17.70 -6.82
N LYS A 77 20.34 -18.06 -7.03
CA LYS A 77 20.98 -19.19 -6.40
C LYS A 77 21.86 -18.71 -5.26
N ASN A 78 21.61 -19.21 -4.08
CA ASN A 78 22.47 -18.97 -2.93
C ASN A 78 23.81 -19.71 -3.12
N THR A 79 24.90 -18.96 -3.21
CA THR A 79 26.23 -19.52 -3.52
C THR A 79 26.79 -20.40 -2.41
N ARG A 80 26.30 -20.25 -1.16
CA ARG A 80 26.73 -21.05 -0.02
C ARG A 80 25.97 -22.38 0.09
N THR A 81 24.64 -22.34 -0.11
CA THR A 81 23.78 -23.53 0.04
C THR A 81 23.54 -24.26 -1.27
N ASN A 82 23.87 -23.63 -2.40
CA ASN A 82 23.61 -24.11 -3.76
C ASN A 82 22.11 -24.31 -4.08
N GLN A 83 21.22 -23.66 -3.31
CA GLN A 83 19.79 -23.74 -3.49
C GLN A 83 19.28 -22.54 -4.30
N ALA A 84 18.34 -22.79 -5.21
CA ALA A 84 17.61 -21.74 -5.89
C ALA A 84 16.49 -21.20 -5.00
N GLU A 85 16.36 -19.88 -4.97
CA GLU A 85 15.37 -19.15 -4.19
C GLU A 85 14.61 -18.19 -5.11
N TYR A 86 13.32 -18.06 -4.85
CA TYR A 86 12.45 -17.10 -5.49
C TYR A 86 12.44 -15.81 -4.67
N LEU A 87 12.92 -14.73 -5.25
CA LEU A 87 12.94 -13.41 -4.62
C LEU A 87 11.93 -12.50 -5.31
N LEU A 88 11.00 -11.96 -4.53
CA LEU A 88 10.00 -11.02 -5.00
C LEU A 88 10.40 -9.60 -4.59
N PHE A 89 10.43 -8.71 -5.57
CA PHE A 89 10.69 -7.29 -5.36
C PHE A 89 9.44 -6.48 -5.68
N GLU A 90 9.06 -5.62 -4.75
CA GLU A 90 7.94 -4.68 -4.82
C GLU A 90 8.44 -3.25 -4.52
N PRO A 91 7.66 -2.18 -4.81
CA PRO A 91 8.09 -0.82 -4.53
C PRO A 91 8.45 -0.61 -3.06
N VAL A 92 9.63 -0.08 -2.80
CA VAL A 92 10.06 0.24 -1.43
C VAL A 92 9.40 1.53 -0.99
N LEU A 93 8.74 1.49 0.16
CA LEU A 93 8.10 2.65 0.78
C LEU A 93 9.10 3.37 1.68
N SER A 94 9.09 4.70 1.65
CA SER A 94 9.71 5.52 2.69
C SER A 94 8.92 5.39 4.00
N GLU A 95 9.52 5.83 5.11
CA GLU A 95 8.84 5.84 6.42
C GLU A 95 7.52 6.62 6.37
N PHE A 96 7.52 7.78 5.73
CA PHE A 96 6.33 8.59 5.53
C PHE A 96 5.26 7.86 4.68
N GLU A 97 5.65 7.26 3.55
CA GLU A 97 4.74 6.50 2.68
C GLU A 97 4.13 5.31 3.43
N TYR A 98 4.93 4.64 4.26
CA TYR A 98 4.47 3.52 5.07
C TYR A 98 3.43 3.95 6.12
N GLU A 99 3.70 4.99 6.90
CA GLU A 99 2.77 5.53 7.90
C GLU A 99 1.47 6.05 7.26
N LEU A 100 1.61 6.73 6.10
CA LEU A 100 0.47 7.18 5.33
C LEU A 100 -0.39 6.01 4.84
N LEU A 101 0.26 4.95 4.34
CA LEU A 101 -0.44 3.75 3.87
C LEU A 101 -1.21 3.06 5.02
N GLU A 102 -0.60 2.92 6.20
CA GLU A 102 -1.27 2.35 7.37
C GLU A 102 -2.51 3.16 7.77
N ARG A 103 -2.38 4.49 7.78
CA ARG A 103 -3.49 5.38 8.09
C ARG A 103 -4.62 5.26 7.08
N LEU A 104 -4.28 5.30 5.78
CA LEU A 104 -5.26 5.13 4.70
C LEU A 104 -5.95 3.76 4.78
N PHE A 105 -5.19 2.71 5.13
CA PHE A 105 -5.74 1.37 5.26
C PHE A 105 -6.80 1.30 6.36
N ASP A 106 -6.53 1.89 7.51
CA ASP A 106 -7.47 1.94 8.63
C ASP A 106 -8.74 2.72 8.28
N ASP A 107 -8.58 3.92 7.71
CA ASP A 107 -9.70 4.79 7.39
C ASP A 107 -10.54 4.25 6.21
N LEU A 108 -9.90 3.66 5.18
CA LEU A 108 -10.60 3.03 4.05
C LEU A 108 -11.35 1.77 4.46
N ARG A 109 -10.79 0.96 5.37
CA ARG A 109 -11.47 -0.24 5.86
C ARG A 109 -12.81 0.11 6.49
N ASP A 110 -12.85 1.16 7.30
CA ASP A 110 -14.06 1.59 7.98
C ASP A 110 -15.10 2.16 6.99
N VAL A 111 -14.66 2.89 5.96
CA VAL A 111 -15.54 3.48 4.94
C VAL A 111 -16.05 2.43 3.95
N LEU A 112 -15.21 1.49 3.50
CA LEU A 112 -15.61 0.48 2.52
C LEU A 112 -16.61 -0.55 3.05
N ILE A 113 -16.63 -0.79 4.37
CA ILE A 113 -17.63 -1.67 5.01
C ILE A 113 -19.02 -1.03 4.97
N LEU A 114 -19.11 0.29 4.97
CA LEU A 114 -20.39 1.03 5.01
C LEU A 114 -21.03 1.19 3.62
N ASP A 115 -20.23 1.15 2.54
CA ASP A 115 -20.69 1.41 1.17
C ASP A 115 -20.99 0.12 0.36
N ASP A 116 -21.43 -0.95 1.00
CA ASP A 116 -21.75 -2.25 0.35
C ASP A 116 -22.90 -2.17 -0.69
N HIS A 117 -23.47 -0.98 -0.91
CA HIS A 117 -24.51 -0.71 -1.89
C HIS A 117 -24.02 -0.44 -3.32
N ASP A 118 -22.73 -0.19 -3.53
CA ASP A 118 -22.16 0.05 -4.88
C ASP A 118 -21.70 -1.26 -5.57
N LEU A 119 -22.52 -2.30 -5.55
CA LEU A 119 -22.24 -3.61 -6.16
C LEU A 119 -22.02 -3.58 -7.69
N ILE A 120 -22.24 -2.44 -8.34
CA ILE A 120 -22.17 -2.30 -9.82
C ILE A 120 -20.90 -1.53 -10.24
N ALA A 121 -20.31 -0.73 -9.37
CA ALA A 121 -19.11 0.03 -9.70
C ALA A 121 -17.85 -0.85 -9.65
N ASP A 122 -16.91 -0.63 -10.56
CA ASP A 122 -15.58 -1.24 -10.46
C ASP A 122 -14.95 -0.87 -9.11
N ARG A 123 -14.72 -1.87 -8.27
CA ARG A 123 -14.16 -1.72 -6.91
C ARG A 123 -12.85 -0.92 -6.92
N ARG A 124 -12.07 -1.03 -8.01
CA ARG A 124 -10.84 -0.28 -8.20
C ARG A 124 -11.11 1.22 -8.33
N VAL A 125 -12.15 1.61 -9.05
CA VAL A 125 -12.56 3.02 -9.21
C VAL A 125 -13.04 3.58 -7.89
N VAL A 126 -13.84 2.83 -7.14
CA VAL A 126 -14.33 3.24 -5.81
C VAL A 126 -13.16 3.42 -4.85
N LEU A 127 -12.26 2.45 -4.75
CA LEU A 127 -11.07 2.51 -3.90
C LEU A 127 -10.20 3.73 -4.24
N SER A 128 -9.95 3.96 -5.53
CA SER A 128 -9.14 5.08 -6.01
C SER A 128 -9.76 6.43 -5.64
N ARG A 129 -11.07 6.59 -5.83
CA ARG A 129 -11.80 7.80 -5.47
C ARG A 129 -11.75 8.07 -3.95
N LYS A 130 -12.06 7.05 -3.15
CA LYS A 130 -12.03 7.18 -1.68
C LYS A 130 -10.64 7.52 -1.14
N ALA A 131 -9.58 6.92 -1.73
CA ALA A 131 -8.21 7.28 -1.37
C ALA A 131 -7.88 8.74 -1.71
N GLN A 132 -8.36 9.25 -2.85
CA GLN A 132 -8.19 10.66 -3.24
C GLN A 132 -8.93 11.61 -2.29
N ASP A 133 -10.16 11.26 -1.90
CA ASP A 133 -10.94 12.04 -0.94
C ASP A 133 -10.19 12.17 0.40
N LEU A 134 -9.58 11.07 0.88
CA LEU A 134 -8.78 11.07 2.10
C LEU A 134 -7.48 11.89 1.95
N PHE A 135 -6.80 11.85 0.80
CA PHE A 135 -5.65 12.73 0.57
C PHE A 135 -6.04 14.20 0.65
N ALA A 136 -7.19 14.57 0.08
CA ALA A 136 -7.70 15.93 0.16
C ALA A 136 -8.08 16.30 1.61
N GLU A 137 -8.70 15.40 2.36
CA GLU A 137 -9.04 15.59 3.77
C GLU A 137 -7.79 15.78 4.64
N TYR A 138 -6.73 15.04 4.37
CA TYR A 138 -5.46 15.17 5.08
C TYR A 138 -4.67 16.41 4.64
N GLY A 139 -5.10 17.11 3.60
CA GLY A 139 -4.37 18.24 3.02
C GLY A 139 -3.04 17.84 2.39
N LEU A 140 -2.93 16.59 1.92
CA LEU A 140 -1.70 16.04 1.35
C LEU A 140 -1.68 16.17 -0.16
N THR A 141 -0.51 16.57 -0.68
CA THR A 141 -0.15 16.45 -2.09
C THR A 141 1.04 15.52 -2.19
N LEU A 142 0.88 14.40 -2.90
CA LEU A 142 1.94 13.45 -3.16
C LEU A 142 2.54 13.71 -4.55
N ASP A 143 3.82 13.42 -4.72
CA ASP A 143 4.38 13.26 -6.06
C ASP A 143 3.81 11.98 -6.71
N ASP A 144 3.95 11.88 -8.04
CA ASP A 144 3.39 10.79 -8.82
C ASP A 144 3.96 9.42 -8.39
N THR A 145 5.25 9.37 -8.07
CA THR A 145 5.92 8.13 -7.64
C THR A 145 5.33 7.62 -6.32
N SER A 146 5.22 8.48 -5.32
CA SER A 146 4.62 8.14 -4.03
C SER A 146 3.15 7.77 -4.16
N ALA A 147 2.40 8.49 -4.99
CA ALA A 147 1.00 8.19 -5.26
C ALA A 147 0.82 6.82 -5.92
N PHE A 148 1.67 6.45 -6.89
CA PHE A 148 1.63 5.14 -7.54
C PHE A 148 2.00 4.00 -6.58
N LYS A 149 3.01 4.17 -5.73
CA LYS A 149 3.38 3.20 -4.70
C LYS A 149 2.24 2.96 -3.72
N ILE A 150 1.68 4.02 -3.15
CA ILE A 150 0.54 3.94 -2.22
C ILE A 150 -0.64 3.22 -2.89
N ARG A 151 -0.99 3.61 -4.12
CA ARG A 151 -2.06 2.99 -4.89
C ARG A 151 -1.82 1.50 -5.13
N TYR A 152 -0.60 1.10 -5.50
CA TYR A 152 -0.23 -0.29 -5.66
C TYR A 152 -0.53 -1.10 -4.40
N TYR A 153 -0.09 -0.61 -3.23
CA TYR A 153 -0.32 -1.32 -1.97
C TYR A 153 -1.78 -1.32 -1.51
N LEU A 154 -2.53 -0.25 -1.78
CA LEU A 154 -3.97 -0.23 -1.52
C LEU A 154 -4.70 -1.25 -2.41
N GLU A 155 -4.44 -1.27 -3.72
CA GLU A 155 -5.04 -2.25 -4.63
C GLU A 155 -4.68 -3.69 -4.23
N ARG A 156 -3.42 -3.95 -3.89
CA ARG A 156 -2.95 -5.25 -3.42
C ARG A 156 -3.69 -5.73 -2.18
N ASN A 157 -3.90 -4.84 -1.22
CA ASN A 157 -4.46 -5.19 0.09
C ASN A 157 -6.00 -5.26 0.08
N PHE A 158 -6.69 -4.42 -0.70
CA PHE A 158 -8.16 -4.37 -0.73
C PHE A 158 -8.79 -5.19 -1.87
N LEU A 159 -8.10 -5.33 -2.99
CA LEU A 159 -8.63 -5.97 -4.20
C LEU A 159 -7.90 -7.25 -4.57
N GLY A 160 -6.69 -7.43 -4.06
CA GLY A 160 -5.84 -8.60 -4.30
C GLY A 160 -5.75 -9.54 -3.11
N TRP A 161 -4.71 -10.35 -3.13
CA TRP A 161 -4.44 -11.37 -2.12
C TRP A 161 -3.45 -10.90 -1.03
N SER A 162 -3.36 -9.58 -0.81
CA SER A 162 -2.46 -8.99 0.17
C SER A 162 -0.99 -9.36 -0.09
N ARG A 163 -0.28 -9.91 0.88
CA ARG A 163 1.16 -10.21 0.76
C ARG A 163 1.51 -11.26 -0.29
N ILE A 164 0.57 -12.10 -0.67
CA ILE A 164 0.78 -13.15 -1.68
C ILE A 164 0.24 -12.76 -3.06
N ASP A 165 -0.26 -11.52 -3.22
CA ASP A 165 -0.91 -11.08 -4.45
C ASP A 165 -0.02 -11.23 -5.69
N ALA A 166 1.26 -10.86 -5.57
CA ALA A 166 2.20 -11.00 -6.68
C ALA A 166 2.45 -12.48 -7.05
N LEU A 167 2.55 -13.37 -6.04
CA LEU A 167 2.67 -14.82 -6.29
C LEU A 167 1.44 -15.38 -7.01
N MET A 168 0.24 -14.96 -6.58
CA MET A 168 -1.03 -15.39 -7.20
C MET A 168 -1.21 -14.87 -8.63
N LYS A 169 -0.48 -13.84 -9.00
CA LYS A 169 -0.49 -13.24 -10.34
C LYS A 169 0.68 -13.68 -11.22
N ASP A 170 1.63 -14.42 -10.67
CA ASP A 170 2.79 -14.88 -11.40
C ASP A 170 2.42 -16.04 -12.34
N PRO A 171 2.48 -15.83 -13.69
CA PRO A 171 2.09 -16.84 -14.65
C PRO A 171 3.08 -18.03 -14.74
N ARG A 172 4.21 -17.96 -14.05
CA ARG A 172 5.23 -19.02 -14.00
C ARG A 172 5.13 -19.91 -12.76
N ILE A 173 4.27 -19.55 -11.80
CA ILE A 173 3.93 -20.41 -10.68
C ILE A 173 2.72 -21.23 -11.13
N GLU A 174 2.90 -22.53 -11.29
CA GLU A 174 1.83 -23.47 -11.60
C GLU A 174 0.95 -23.73 -10.36
N ASP A 175 -0.34 -23.95 -10.58
CA ASP A 175 -1.33 -24.33 -9.58
C ASP A 175 -1.07 -25.75 -9.01
#